data_848fc329147317cbe986e6c71b55630a
#
_entry.id   848fc329147317cbe986e6c71b55630a
#
_cell.length_a   1.000
_cell.length_b   1.000
_cell.length_c   1.000
_cell.angle_alpha   90.00
_cell.angle_beta   90.00
_cell.angle_gamma   90.00
#
_symmetry.space_group_name_H-M   'P 1'
#
loop_
_entity.id
_entity.type
_entity.pdbx_description
1 polymer ?
#
loop_
_entity_poly.entity_id
_entity_poly.type
_entity_poly.pdbx_seq_one_letter_code
_entity_poly.pdbx_strand_id
1 'polypeptide(L)'
;MQLLLIRHALPEISRVSEGRADPSLTDEGRAQAARLPTALEPYRIARVFSSPQRRALETAAPLAEARGLPVTRLEGLAEYDYHLDHYIPFHLAQELAPDAVARIRAGHLPDFVDADEFRTRVLAATQHIVDTCAHDDTVAVFAHGGVVNVLLQDLLGLDRPLMFPIEYTSVTRILVSRNGARRAASVNETGHVRDMLRV
;
A
#
# COMPACT_ATOMS: atom_id res chain seq x y z
N MET A 1 18.11 2.18 7.77
CA MET A 1 16.74 2.70 7.62
C MET A 1 15.73 1.56 7.58
N GLN A 2 14.51 1.79 8.00
CA GLN A 2 13.41 0.82 7.90
C GLN A 2 12.20 1.47 7.22
N LEU A 3 11.64 0.80 6.22
CA LEU A 3 10.38 1.17 5.60
C LEU A 3 9.27 0.28 6.15
N LEU A 4 8.20 0.89 6.65
CA LEU A 4 6.94 0.24 7.01
C LEU A 4 5.96 0.52 5.87
N LEU A 5 5.78 -0.43 4.96
CA LEU A 5 4.81 -0.34 3.88
C LEU A 5 3.45 -0.78 4.41
N ILE A 6 2.49 0.12 4.41
CA ILE A 6 1.15 -0.11 4.94
C ILE A 6 0.15 -0.06 3.77
N ARG A 7 -0.59 -1.15 3.53
CA ARG A 7 -1.70 -1.09 2.61
C ARG A 7 -2.82 -0.26 3.20
N HIS A 8 -3.49 0.56 2.39
CA HIS A 8 -4.68 1.31 2.82
C HIS A 8 -5.75 0.39 3.45
N ALA A 9 -6.58 0.96 4.32
CA ALA A 9 -7.73 0.30 4.94
C ALA A 9 -8.87 0.07 3.95
N LEU A 10 -9.93 -0.64 4.35
CA LEU A 10 -11.07 -1.00 3.51
C LEU A 10 -11.79 0.24 2.95
N PRO A 11 -11.80 0.46 1.63
CA PRO A 11 -12.49 1.59 1.00
C PRO A 11 -13.89 1.21 0.54
N GLU A 12 -14.69 2.25 0.25
CA GLU A 12 -15.99 2.11 -0.40
C GLU A 12 -15.85 1.60 -1.83
N ILE A 13 -16.91 0.96 -2.35
CA ILE A 13 -17.07 0.78 -3.80
C ILE A 13 -17.39 2.14 -4.43
N SER A 14 -16.80 2.43 -5.58
CA SER A 14 -17.02 3.71 -6.25
C SER A 14 -17.11 3.54 -7.76
N ARG A 15 -18.04 4.27 -8.37
CA ARG A 15 -18.12 4.47 -9.81
C ARG A 15 -18.54 5.90 -10.07
N VAL A 16 -17.84 6.57 -10.98
CA VAL A 16 -18.11 7.95 -11.37
C VAL A 16 -18.41 8.01 -12.87
N SER A 17 -19.21 9.00 -13.29
CA SER A 17 -19.56 9.23 -14.69
C SER A 17 -18.46 9.98 -15.44
N GLU A 18 -17.66 10.75 -14.72
CA GLU A 18 -16.54 11.54 -15.26
C GLU A 18 -15.36 11.53 -14.30
N GLY A 19 -14.15 11.54 -14.85
CA GLY A 19 -12.92 11.54 -14.09
C GLY A 19 -12.54 10.15 -13.55
N ARG A 20 -11.83 10.13 -12.44
CA ARG A 20 -11.33 8.92 -11.78
C ARG A 20 -12.10 8.62 -10.50
N ALA A 21 -12.29 7.34 -10.20
CA ALA A 21 -12.82 6.91 -8.91
C ALA A 21 -11.74 7.04 -7.81
N ASP A 22 -12.05 7.77 -6.75
CA ASP A 22 -11.15 7.95 -5.60
C ASP A 22 -11.94 7.79 -4.30
N PRO A 23 -12.32 6.54 -3.94
CA PRO A 23 -13.19 6.27 -2.82
C PRO A 23 -12.56 6.62 -1.47
N SER A 24 -13.42 7.07 -0.56
CA SER A 24 -13.09 7.17 0.88
C SER A 24 -13.07 5.79 1.54
N LEU A 25 -12.62 5.75 2.79
CA LEU A 25 -12.74 4.54 3.62
C LEU A 25 -14.19 4.32 4.06
N THR A 26 -14.55 3.04 4.21
CA THR A 26 -15.76 2.62 4.95
C THR A 26 -15.61 2.94 6.44
N ASP A 27 -16.69 2.80 7.22
CA ASP A 27 -16.62 2.89 8.69
C ASP A 27 -15.69 1.80 9.27
N GLU A 28 -15.77 0.58 8.71
CA GLU A 28 -14.84 -0.50 9.05
C GLU A 28 -13.39 -0.14 8.70
N GLY A 29 -13.15 0.44 7.52
CA GLY A 29 -11.83 0.91 7.12
C GLY A 29 -11.29 2.01 8.03
N ARG A 30 -12.13 2.94 8.47
CA ARG A 30 -11.74 3.94 9.47
C ARG A 30 -11.37 3.30 10.80
N ALA A 31 -12.13 2.29 11.24
CA ALA A 31 -11.81 1.53 12.46
C ALA A 31 -10.49 0.74 12.32
N GLN A 32 -10.21 0.16 11.14
CA GLN A 32 -8.91 -0.48 10.85
C GLN A 32 -7.76 0.55 10.93
N ALA A 33 -7.91 1.70 10.30
CA ALA A 33 -6.88 2.76 10.30
C ALA A 33 -6.61 3.30 11.71
N ALA A 34 -7.65 3.42 12.54
CA ALA A 34 -7.54 3.89 13.92
C ALA A 34 -6.71 2.96 14.84
N ARG A 35 -6.46 1.71 14.45
CA ARG A 35 -5.59 0.78 15.20
C ARG A 35 -4.10 0.97 14.92
N LEU A 36 -3.74 1.63 13.82
CA LEU A 36 -2.34 1.81 13.41
C LEU A 36 -1.47 2.59 14.40
N PRO A 37 -1.95 3.68 15.06
CA PRO A 37 -1.13 4.39 16.05
C PRO A 37 -0.64 3.48 17.17
N THR A 38 -1.49 2.62 17.71
CA THR A 38 -1.14 1.65 18.76
C THR A 38 -0.29 0.50 18.22
N ALA A 39 -0.64 -0.04 17.06
CA ALA A 39 0.12 -1.13 16.43
C ALA A 39 1.56 -0.75 16.09
N LEU A 40 1.76 0.51 15.73
CA LEU A 40 3.07 1.06 15.36
C LEU A 40 3.74 1.85 16.49
N GLU A 41 3.21 1.77 17.72
CA GLU A 41 3.78 2.44 18.90
C GLU A 41 5.25 2.06 19.13
N PRO A 42 5.69 0.79 18.98
CA PRO A 42 7.07 0.40 19.17
C PRO A 42 8.06 1.01 18.17
N TYR A 43 7.57 1.60 17.08
CA TYR A 43 8.41 2.20 16.04
C TYR A 43 8.55 3.72 16.24
N ARG A 44 9.80 4.20 16.27
CA ARG A 44 10.10 5.63 16.24
C ARG A 44 10.00 6.14 14.80
N ILE A 45 8.77 6.41 14.35
CA ILE A 45 8.51 6.89 12.99
C ILE A 45 8.98 8.34 12.86
N ALA A 46 9.87 8.59 11.90
CA ALA A 46 10.45 9.91 11.62
C ALA A 46 9.70 10.65 10.51
N ARG A 47 9.12 9.92 9.55
CA ARG A 47 8.42 10.49 8.38
C ARG A 47 7.26 9.62 7.96
N VAL A 48 6.25 10.27 7.35
CA VAL A 48 5.06 9.61 6.79
C VAL A 48 4.92 10.03 5.33
N PHE A 49 4.90 9.03 4.43
CA PHE A 49 4.59 9.19 3.02
C PHE A 49 3.29 8.47 2.68
N SER A 50 2.60 8.97 1.66
CA SER A 50 1.36 8.34 1.18
C SER A 50 1.22 8.45 -0.32
N SER A 51 0.59 7.44 -0.92
CA SER A 51 -0.07 7.54 -2.21
C SER A 51 -0.99 8.77 -2.23
N PRO A 52 -1.20 9.41 -3.39
CA PRO A 52 -2.13 10.53 -3.52
C PRO A 52 -3.60 10.11 -3.40
N GLN A 53 -3.91 8.81 -3.51
CA GLN A 53 -5.28 8.30 -3.49
C GLN A 53 -5.90 8.44 -2.09
N ARG A 54 -7.15 8.89 -2.06
CA ARG A 54 -7.89 9.26 -0.85
C ARG A 54 -7.87 8.17 0.21
N ARG A 55 -8.12 6.92 -0.17
CA ARG A 55 -8.08 5.75 0.73
C ARG A 55 -6.76 5.59 1.48
N ALA A 56 -5.63 5.89 0.84
CA ALA A 56 -4.31 5.82 1.47
C ALA A 56 -4.07 7.01 2.40
N LEU A 57 -4.46 8.20 1.99
CA LEU A 57 -4.36 9.42 2.81
C LEU A 57 -5.21 9.32 4.08
N GLU A 58 -6.45 8.86 3.96
CA GLU A 58 -7.35 8.65 5.10
C GLU A 58 -6.82 7.56 6.05
N THR A 59 -6.13 6.54 5.52
CA THR A 59 -5.48 5.51 6.35
C THR A 59 -4.27 6.07 7.10
N ALA A 60 -3.52 6.98 6.49
CA ALA A 60 -2.34 7.60 7.09
C ALA A 60 -2.70 8.60 8.21
N ALA A 61 -3.85 9.25 8.10
CA ALA A 61 -4.23 10.38 8.95
C ALA A 61 -4.16 10.08 10.47
N PRO A 62 -4.73 8.98 11.01
CA PRO A 62 -4.67 8.71 12.45
C PRO A 62 -3.24 8.57 12.97
N LEU A 63 -2.34 7.92 12.22
CA LEU A 63 -0.95 7.77 12.61
C LEU A 63 -0.20 9.11 12.56
N ALA A 64 -0.38 9.85 11.47
CA ALA A 64 0.25 11.15 11.27
C ALA A 64 -0.15 12.14 12.38
N GLU A 65 -1.44 12.19 12.73
CA GLU A 65 -1.97 13.00 13.82
C GLU A 65 -1.37 12.58 15.17
N ALA A 66 -1.41 11.29 15.50
CA ALA A 66 -0.88 10.78 16.77
C ALA A 66 0.63 11.04 16.95
N ARG A 67 1.38 11.17 15.85
CA ARG A 67 2.84 11.44 15.84
C ARG A 67 3.19 12.91 15.61
N GLY A 68 2.21 13.77 15.32
CA GLY A 68 2.46 15.18 14.96
C GLY A 68 3.30 15.34 13.68
N LEU A 69 3.17 14.41 12.73
CA LEU A 69 3.97 14.38 11.51
C LEU A 69 3.14 14.79 10.29
N PRO A 70 3.70 15.56 9.35
CA PRO A 70 3.05 15.81 8.07
C PRO A 70 3.04 14.55 7.20
N VAL A 71 2.01 14.42 6.36
CA VAL A 71 1.94 13.38 5.32
C VAL A 71 2.46 13.94 4.00
N THR A 72 3.57 13.40 3.52
CA THR A 72 4.13 13.73 2.20
C THR A 72 3.50 12.85 1.13
N ARG A 73 2.83 13.46 0.14
CA ARG A 73 2.22 12.74 -0.99
C ARG A 73 3.26 12.47 -2.06
N LEU A 74 3.26 11.24 -2.59
CA LEU A 74 4.09 10.83 -3.72
C LEU A 74 3.24 10.17 -4.80
N GLU A 75 3.14 10.80 -5.97
CA GLU A 75 2.35 10.29 -7.12
C GLU A 75 2.82 8.89 -7.55
N GLY A 76 4.11 8.61 -7.45
CA GLY A 76 4.68 7.31 -7.80
C GLY A 76 4.21 6.15 -6.90
N LEU A 77 3.56 6.41 -5.77
CA LEU A 77 2.97 5.39 -4.91
C LEU A 77 1.51 5.09 -5.26
N ALA A 78 0.93 5.71 -6.31
CA ALA A 78 -0.43 5.43 -6.74
C ALA A 78 -0.57 3.97 -7.22
N GLU A 79 -1.76 3.38 -7.02
CA GLU A 79 -2.07 2.02 -7.47
C GLU A 79 -2.26 1.99 -9.00
N TYR A 80 -2.22 0.82 -9.58
CA TYR A 80 -2.44 0.63 -11.03
C TYR A 80 -3.87 1.02 -11.48
N ASP A 81 -4.84 1.08 -10.56
CA ASP A 81 -6.21 1.49 -10.81
C ASP A 81 -6.43 3.02 -10.79
N TYR A 82 -5.38 3.82 -10.60
CA TYR A 82 -5.45 5.26 -10.32
C TYR A 82 -6.23 6.07 -11.36
N HIS A 83 -6.26 5.62 -12.60
CA HIS A 83 -6.91 6.32 -13.71
C HIS A 83 -8.31 5.78 -14.05
N LEU A 84 -8.78 4.75 -13.37
CA LEU A 84 -10.08 4.14 -13.65
C LEU A 84 -11.23 4.99 -13.11
N ASP A 85 -12.35 4.94 -13.80
CA ASP A 85 -13.63 5.57 -13.40
C ASP A 85 -14.39 4.77 -12.34
N HIS A 86 -13.88 3.62 -11.97
CA HIS A 86 -14.46 2.72 -10.98
C HIS A 86 -13.41 2.12 -10.05
N TYR A 87 -13.85 1.79 -8.83
CA TYR A 87 -13.09 1.01 -7.86
C TYR A 87 -13.99 -0.06 -7.25
N ILE A 88 -13.53 -1.30 -7.28
CA ILE A 88 -14.22 -2.46 -6.70
C ILE A 88 -13.26 -3.08 -5.68
N PRO A 89 -13.64 -3.11 -4.37
CA PRO A 89 -12.87 -3.85 -3.37
C PRO A 89 -12.71 -5.32 -3.74
N PHE A 90 -11.54 -5.89 -3.52
CA PHE A 90 -11.18 -7.23 -4.02
C PHE A 90 -12.18 -8.33 -3.61
N HIS A 91 -12.74 -8.25 -2.39
CA HIS A 91 -13.73 -9.22 -1.91
C HIS A 91 -15.06 -9.20 -2.69
N LEU A 92 -15.40 -8.08 -3.35
CA LEU A 92 -16.57 -7.94 -4.22
C LEU A 92 -16.23 -8.18 -5.70
N ALA A 93 -14.96 -8.10 -6.06
CA ALA A 93 -14.51 -8.21 -7.44
C ALA A 93 -14.75 -9.63 -8.03
N GLN A 94 -14.84 -10.67 -7.18
CA GLN A 94 -15.12 -12.04 -7.63
C GLN A 94 -16.43 -12.15 -8.42
N GLU A 95 -17.45 -11.38 -8.02
CA GLU A 95 -18.77 -11.40 -8.68
C GLU A 95 -18.82 -10.40 -9.85
N LEU A 96 -18.14 -9.27 -9.75
CA LEU A 96 -18.26 -8.15 -10.67
C LEU A 96 -17.20 -8.14 -11.81
N ALA A 97 -16.05 -8.80 -11.58
CA ALA A 97 -14.94 -8.85 -12.52
C ALA A 97 -14.15 -10.18 -12.37
N PRO A 98 -14.78 -11.35 -12.61
CA PRO A 98 -14.19 -12.66 -12.31
C PRO A 98 -12.88 -12.92 -13.07
N ASP A 99 -12.77 -12.49 -14.34
CA ASP A 99 -11.55 -12.68 -15.15
C ASP A 99 -10.37 -11.89 -14.59
N ALA A 100 -10.59 -10.64 -14.18
CA ALA A 100 -9.55 -9.84 -13.53
C ALA A 100 -9.11 -10.47 -12.21
N VAL A 101 -10.04 -11.00 -11.41
CA VAL A 101 -9.72 -11.70 -10.15
C VAL A 101 -8.93 -12.98 -10.41
N ALA A 102 -9.32 -13.78 -11.42
CA ALA A 102 -8.59 -15.00 -11.80
C ALA A 102 -7.14 -14.68 -12.18
N ARG A 103 -6.92 -13.60 -12.94
CA ARG A 103 -5.61 -13.13 -13.34
C ARG A 103 -4.77 -12.66 -12.14
N ILE A 104 -5.36 -11.86 -11.23
CA ILE A 104 -4.71 -11.41 -10.00
C ILE A 104 -4.34 -12.61 -9.11
N ARG A 105 -5.23 -13.58 -8.95
CA ARG A 105 -4.96 -14.83 -8.20
C ARG A 105 -3.86 -15.68 -8.83
N ALA A 106 -3.71 -15.62 -10.15
CA ALA A 106 -2.60 -16.25 -10.86
C ALA A 106 -1.27 -15.48 -10.70
N GLY A 107 -1.25 -14.36 -9.99
CA GLY A 107 -0.07 -13.55 -9.70
C GLY A 107 0.23 -12.48 -10.75
N HIS A 108 -0.69 -12.18 -11.67
CA HIS A 108 -0.50 -11.21 -12.74
C HIS A 108 -1.30 -9.94 -12.53
N LEU A 109 -0.75 -8.82 -12.99
CA LEU A 109 -1.50 -7.55 -13.08
C LEU A 109 -2.63 -7.68 -14.11
N PRO A 110 -3.73 -6.91 -13.98
CA PRO A 110 -4.77 -6.84 -15.01
C PRO A 110 -4.22 -6.41 -16.38
N ASP A 111 -4.85 -6.84 -17.46
CA ASP A 111 -4.36 -6.61 -18.84
C ASP A 111 -4.29 -5.14 -19.26
N PHE A 112 -5.08 -4.27 -18.60
CA PHE A 112 -5.05 -2.83 -18.87
C PHE A 112 -3.86 -2.10 -18.23
N VAL A 113 -3.03 -2.80 -17.44
CA VAL A 113 -1.89 -2.22 -16.72
C VAL A 113 -0.62 -2.39 -17.52
N ASP A 114 0.09 -1.29 -17.80
CA ASP A 114 1.47 -1.35 -18.23
C ASP A 114 2.36 -1.71 -17.02
N ALA A 115 2.76 -2.98 -16.98
CA ALA A 115 3.50 -3.55 -15.85
C ALA A 115 4.89 -2.91 -15.67
N ASP A 116 5.55 -2.56 -16.77
CA ASP A 116 6.89 -1.96 -16.77
C ASP A 116 6.84 -0.50 -16.31
N GLU A 117 5.84 0.27 -16.78
CA GLU A 117 5.61 1.63 -16.29
C GLU A 117 5.30 1.61 -14.79
N PHE A 118 4.34 0.78 -14.37
CA PHE A 118 3.93 0.68 -12.97
C PHE A 118 5.12 0.31 -12.07
N ARG A 119 5.89 -0.70 -12.45
CA ARG A 119 7.08 -1.12 -11.71
C ARG A 119 8.12 0.01 -11.64
N THR A 120 8.45 0.64 -12.76
CA THR A 120 9.45 1.71 -12.83
C THR A 120 9.07 2.87 -11.94
N ARG A 121 7.82 3.31 -11.98
CA ARG A 121 7.28 4.41 -11.18
C ARG A 121 7.33 4.12 -9.67
N VAL A 122 6.92 2.93 -9.26
CA VAL A 122 6.92 2.50 -7.86
C VAL A 122 8.35 2.40 -7.31
N LEU A 123 9.27 1.82 -8.08
CA LEU A 123 10.68 1.72 -7.68
C LEU A 123 11.33 3.10 -7.55
N ALA A 124 11.08 4.00 -8.49
CA ALA A 124 11.59 5.38 -8.44
C ALA A 124 11.06 6.15 -7.21
N ALA A 125 9.76 6.03 -6.89
CA ALA A 125 9.19 6.65 -5.70
C ALA A 125 9.79 6.09 -4.41
N THR A 126 10.02 4.78 -4.34
CA THR A 126 10.66 4.15 -3.18
C THR A 126 12.13 4.56 -3.05
N GLN A 127 12.86 4.66 -4.16
CA GLN A 127 14.24 5.15 -4.15
C GLN A 127 14.29 6.59 -3.67
N HIS A 128 13.38 7.45 -4.14
CA HIS A 128 13.27 8.84 -3.66
C HIS A 128 13.07 8.92 -2.13
N ILE A 129 12.24 8.06 -1.54
CA ILE A 129 12.09 7.99 -0.09
C ILE A 129 13.43 7.63 0.59
N VAL A 130 14.12 6.61 0.06
CA VAL A 130 15.42 6.18 0.61
C VAL A 130 16.46 7.28 0.54
N ASP A 131 16.50 8.05 -0.55
CA ASP A 131 17.49 9.12 -0.80
C ASP A 131 17.23 10.37 0.04
N THR A 132 15.97 10.60 0.46
CA THR A 132 15.57 11.83 1.18
C THR A 132 15.45 11.65 2.69
N CYS A 133 15.61 10.44 3.21
CA CYS A 133 15.52 10.12 4.64
C CYS A 133 16.88 9.70 5.21
N ALA A 134 17.07 9.87 6.52
CA ALA A 134 18.29 9.45 7.18
C ALA A 134 18.39 7.91 7.32
N HIS A 135 19.62 7.36 7.37
CA HIS A 135 19.87 5.92 7.41
C HIS A 135 19.36 5.21 8.68
N ASP A 136 19.06 5.93 9.72
CA ASP A 136 18.49 5.43 10.97
C ASP A 136 16.99 5.69 11.10
N ASP A 137 16.38 6.36 10.12
CA ASP A 137 14.94 6.61 10.12
C ASP A 137 14.13 5.33 9.98
N THR A 138 13.00 5.30 10.70
CA THR A 138 11.85 4.46 10.39
C THR A 138 10.81 5.31 9.69
N VAL A 139 10.41 4.88 8.50
CA VAL A 139 9.51 5.63 7.62
C VAL A 139 8.23 4.84 7.39
N ALA A 140 7.07 5.43 7.65
CA ALA A 140 5.77 4.86 7.30
C ALA A 140 5.36 5.28 5.89
N VAL A 141 4.99 4.30 5.05
CA VAL A 141 4.62 4.50 3.66
C VAL A 141 3.25 3.87 3.42
N PHE A 142 2.24 4.71 3.25
CA PHE A 142 0.87 4.28 3.00
C PHE A 142 0.62 4.13 1.50
N ALA A 143 0.31 2.91 1.08
CA ALA A 143 0.20 2.56 -0.33
C ALA A 143 -0.88 1.48 -0.55
N HIS A 144 -0.65 0.59 -1.51
CA HIS A 144 -1.64 -0.35 -2.05
C HIS A 144 -1.05 -1.76 -2.18
N GLY A 145 -1.93 -2.72 -2.43
CA GLY A 145 -1.54 -4.12 -2.60
C GLY A 145 -0.59 -4.36 -3.77
N GLY A 146 -0.85 -3.72 -4.92
CA GLY A 146 0.02 -3.82 -6.10
C GLY A 146 1.38 -3.17 -5.88
N VAL A 147 1.40 -1.99 -5.24
CA VAL A 147 2.65 -1.28 -4.91
C VAL A 147 3.56 -2.13 -4.00
N VAL A 148 3.01 -2.69 -2.92
CA VAL A 148 3.79 -3.56 -2.00
C VAL A 148 4.30 -4.80 -2.73
N ASN A 149 3.46 -5.43 -3.54
CA ASN A 149 3.80 -6.62 -4.30
C ASN A 149 4.91 -6.38 -5.32
N VAL A 150 4.86 -5.28 -6.06
CA VAL A 150 5.92 -4.91 -7.03
C VAL A 150 7.26 -4.66 -6.33
N LEU A 151 7.26 -4.04 -5.15
CA LEU A 151 8.47 -3.87 -4.35
C LEU A 151 9.02 -5.21 -3.86
N LEU A 152 8.16 -6.15 -3.47
CA LEU A 152 8.56 -7.50 -3.08
C LEU A 152 9.03 -8.31 -4.29
N GLN A 153 8.40 -8.16 -5.46
CA GLN A 153 8.85 -8.79 -6.70
C GLN A 153 10.29 -8.38 -7.03
N ASP A 154 10.58 -7.09 -7.02
CA ASP A 154 11.93 -6.57 -7.29
C ASP A 154 12.95 -7.05 -6.26
N LEU A 155 12.58 -6.97 -4.98
CA LEU A 155 13.46 -7.35 -3.86
C LEU A 155 13.82 -8.85 -3.85
N LEU A 156 12.87 -9.71 -4.19
CA LEU A 156 12.98 -11.17 -4.09
C LEU A 156 13.28 -11.84 -5.44
N GLY A 157 13.31 -11.10 -6.54
CA GLY A 157 13.54 -11.62 -7.89
C GLY A 157 12.42 -12.55 -8.36
N LEU A 158 11.15 -12.20 -8.09
CA LEU A 158 10.00 -13.04 -8.43
C LEU A 158 9.56 -12.82 -9.88
N ASP A 159 9.16 -13.89 -10.56
CA ASP A 159 8.69 -13.84 -11.95
C ASP A 159 7.33 -13.11 -12.08
N ARG A 160 6.48 -13.18 -11.05
CA ARG A 160 5.14 -12.61 -11.06
C ARG A 160 5.00 -11.48 -10.05
N PRO A 161 4.31 -10.38 -10.42
CA PRO A 161 4.21 -9.21 -9.54
C PRO A 161 3.27 -9.39 -8.34
N LEU A 162 2.20 -10.20 -8.43
CA LEU A 162 1.18 -10.28 -7.38
C LEU A 162 1.22 -11.63 -6.64
N MET A 163 2.29 -11.89 -5.91
CA MET A 163 2.51 -13.19 -5.23
C MET A 163 2.06 -13.20 -3.76
N PHE A 164 1.77 -12.05 -3.16
CA PHE A 164 1.41 -11.96 -1.75
C PHE A 164 -0.01 -11.40 -1.59
N PRO A 165 -0.86 -12.06 -0.78
CA PRO A 165 -2.19 -11.55 -0.43
C PRO A 165 -2.06 -10.42 0.60
N ILE A 166 -1.61 -9.23 0.15
CA ILE A 166 -1.42 -8.08 1.03
C ILE A 166 -2.79 -7.60 1.53
N GLU A 167 -3.06 -7.77 2.83
CA GLU A 167 -4.33 -7.44 3.46
C GLU A 167 -4.48 -5.95 3.79
N TYR A 168 -5.72 -5.49 4.01
CA TYR A 168 -5.99 -4.11 4.43
C TYR A 168 -5.28 -3.78 5.74
N THR A 169 -4.66 -2.61 5.82
CA THR A 169 -3.81 -2.13 6.92
C THR A 169 -2.65 -3.04 7.32
N SER A 170 -2.37 -4.09 6.55
CA SER A 170 -1.20 -4.92 6.81
C SER A 170 0.10 -4.11 6.72
N VAL A 171 1.09 -4.52 7.50
CA VAL A 171 2.42 -3.91 7.53
C VAL A 171 3.44 -4.87 6.94
N THR A 172 4.16 -4.40 5.92
CA THR A 172 5.32 -5.10 5.35
C THR A 172 6.57 -4.29 5.67
N ARG A 173 7.58 -4.93 6.26
CA ARG A 173 8.79 -4.26 6.73
C ARG A 173 9.96 -4.55 5.81
N ILE A 174 10.58 -3.48 5.29
CA ILE A 174 11.80 -3.58 4.48
C ILE A 174 12.92 -2.84 5.20
N LEU A 175 14.03 -3.55 5.43
CA LEU A 175 15.25 -2.97 5.95
C LEU A 175 16.14 -2.53 4.78
N VAL A 176 16.68 -1.32 4.88
CA VAL A 176 17.62 -0.74 3.90
C VAL A 176 18.92 -0.45 4.62
N SER A 177 19.98 -1.12 4.20
CA SER A 177 21.32 -0.94 4.76
C SER A 177 22.01 0.31 4.17
N ARG A 178 23.11 0.75 4.78
CA ARG A 178 23.87 1.94 4.33
C ARG A 178 24.46 1.81 2.92
N ASN A 179 24.70 0.60 2.47
CA ASN A 179 25.18 0.33 1.10
C ASN A 179 24.04 0.11 0.10
N GLY A 180 22.78 0.42 0.48
CA GLY A 180 21.60 0.31 -0.39
C GLY A 180 20.99 -1.09 -0.48
N ALA A 181 21.59 -2.13 0.13
CA ALA A 181 20.99 -3.46 0.12
C ALA A 181 19.66 -3.48 0.91
N ARG A 182 18.66 -4.11 0.33
CA ARG A 182 17.31 -4.20 0.89
C ARG A 182 16.98 -5.63 1.31
N ARG A 183 16.21 -5.81 2.38
CA ARG A 183 15.74 -7.10 2.86
C ARG A 183 14.31 -6.99 3.39
N ALA A 184 13.44 -7.93 3.03
CA ALA A 184 12.15 -8.08 3.68
C ALA A 184 12.37 -8.67 5.08
N ALA A 185 11.98 -7.93 6.11
CA ALA A 185 12.05 -8.39 7.50
C ALA A 185 10.76 -9.13 7.89
N SER A 186 9.62 -8.68 7.35
CA SER A 186 8.32 -9.33 7.46
C SER A 186 7.42 -8.90 6.33
N VAL A 187 6.40 -9.71 6.02
CA VAL A 187 5.43 -9.44 4.96
C VAL A 187 4.03 -9.65 5.51
N ASN A 188 3.13 -8.71 5.22
CA ASN A 188 1.70 -8.83 5.50
C ASN A 188 1.37 -9.07 7.00
N GLU A 189 2.01 -8.35 7.92
CA GLU A 189 1.68 -8.41 9.35
C GLU A 189 0.29 -7.81 9.59
N THR A 190 -0.62 -8.59 10.18
CA THR A 190 -2.03 -8.23 10.37
C THR A 190 -2.49 -8.41 11.82
N GLY A 191 -1.58 -8.66 12.76
CA GLY A 191 -1.93 -8.98 14.16
C GLY A 191 -2.89 -7.97 14.81
N HIS A 192 -2.77 -6.70 14.46
CA HIS A 192 -3.58 -5.59 15.01
C HIS A 192 -5.00 -5.50 14.43
N VAL A 193 -5.28 -6.17 13.31
CA VAL A 193 -6.59 -6.12 12.61
C VAL A 193 -7.14 -7.51 12.29
N ARG A 194 -6.54 -8.58 12.84
CA ARG A 194 -6.91 -9.95 12.50
C ARG A 194 -8.39 -10.25 12.71
N ASP A 195 -9.00 -9.69 13.73
CA ASP A 195 -10.43 -9.81 14.04
C ASP A 195 -11.35 -9.05 13.07
N MET A 196 -10.79 -8.19 12.23
CA MET A 196 -11.51 -7.37 11.24
C MET A 196 -11.26 -7.83 9.80
N LEU A 197 -10.40 -8.82 9.59
CA LEU A 197 -10.15 -9.33 8.24
C LEU A 197 -11.25 -10.32 7.84
N ARG A 198 -11.71 -10.17 6.61
CA ARG A 198 -12.65 -11.12 6.00
C ARG A 198 -11.83 -12.29 5.44
N VAL A 199 -11.97 -13.43 6.08
CA VAL A 199 -11.33 -14.69 5.65
C VAL A 199 -12.15 -15.32 4.53
#